data_1f0a200fbfbf917336ef867d78f2de3f
#
_entry.id   1f0a200fbfbf917336ef867d78f2de3f
#
_cell.length_a   1.000
_cell.length_b   1.000
_cell.length_c   1.000
_cell.angle_alpha   90.00
_cell.angle_beta   90.00
_cell.angle_gamma   90.00
#
_symmetry.space_group_name_H-M   'P 1'
#
loop_
_entity.id
_entity.type
_entity.pdbx_description
1 polymer ?
#
loop_
_entity_poly.entity_id
_entity_poly.type
_entity_poly.pdbx_seq_one_letter_code
_entity_poly.pdbx_strand_id
1 'polypeptide(L)'
;MKRQITLNRLLVAGSAAGFVFLLADTTIEHRDLFFREFWVLIPALFGIAGAVAGAVAYFRWDEKAIRFFNIVLIASCVVAAAGIYFHIGEDDDEDARPVAAQMEQKKEKEKEKDKPILAPLSFAGVAVVGLLGTLRKWEAEVRPTAS
;
A
#
# COMPACT_ATOMS: atom_id res chain seq x y z
N MET A 1 7.25 -1.13 -34.19
CA MET A 1 5.95 -1.65 -33.68
C MET A 1 5.43 -0.75 -32.57
N LYS A 2 4.28 -0.07 -32.76
CA LYS A 2 3.63 0.70 -31.68
C LYS A 2 3.04 -0.30 -30.68
N ARG A 3 3.59 -0.37 -29.47
CA ARG A 3 3.07 -1.19 -28.38
C ARG A 3 1.70 -0.63 -28.01
N GLN A 4 0.63 -1.34 -28.30
CA GLN A 4 -0.70 -0.91 -27.86
C GLN A 4 -0.75 -0.95 -26.33
N ILE A 5 -1.04 0.20 -25.72
CA ILE A 5 -1.21 0.32 -24.28
C ILE A 5 -2.60 -0.18 -23.95
N THR A 6 -2.70 -1.33 -23.30
CA THR A 6 -3.98 -1.89 -22.85
C THR A 6 -4.39 -1.28 -21.50
N LEU A 7 -5.71 -1.29 -21.21
CA LEU A 7 -6.23 -0.85 -19.91
C LEU A 7 -5.52 -1.55 -18.73
N ASN A 8 -5.24 -2.84 -18.88
CA ASN A 8 -4.54 -3.64 -17.87
C ASN A 8 -3.14 -3.08 -17.55
N ARG A 9 -2.39 -2.71 -18.60
CA ARG A 9 -1.08 -2.06 -18.42
C ARG A 9 -1.19 -0.69 -17.78
N LEU A 10 -2.23 0.08 -18.10
CA LEU A 10 -2.47 1.37 -17.44
C LEU A 10 -2.79 1.20 -15.95
N LEU A 11 -3.57 0.19 -15.57
CA LEU A 11 -3.86 -0.11 -14.17
C LEU A 11 -2.60 -0.52 -13.40
N VAL A 12 -1.74 -1.35 -14.00
CA VAL A 12 -0.45 -1.74 -13.41
C VAL A 12 0.48 -0.53 -13.28
N ALA A 13 0.56 0.33 -14.30
CA ALA A 13 1.36 1.55 -14.24
C ALA A 13 0.82 2.53 -13.19
N GLY A 14 -0.50 2.70 -13.10
CA GLY A 14 -1.17 3.52 -12.10
C GLY A 14 -0.89 3.03 -10.68
N SER A 15 -0.97 1.72 -10.46
CA SER A 15 -0.60 1.10 -9.18
C SER A 15 0.87 1.34 -8.84
N ALA A 16 1.80 1.13 -9.78
CA ALA A 16 3.22 1.39 -9.57
C ALA A 16 3.48 2.86 -9.20
N ALA A 17 2.84 3.81 -9.91
CA ALA A 17 2.92 5.24 -9.60
C ALA A 17 2.31 5.56 -8.22
N GLY A 18 1.22 4.91 -7.85
CA GLY A 18 0.61 5.01 -6.53
C GLY A 18 1.56 4.58 -5.42
N PHE A 19 2.32 3.50 -5.59
CA PHE A 19 3.34 3.08 -4.63
C PHE A 19 4.48 4.10 -4.51
N VAL A 20 4.90 4.74 -5.61
CA VAL A 20 5.90 5.84 -5.55
C VAL A 20 5.35 7.01 -4.75
N PHE A 21 4.09 7.39 -4.97
CA PHE A 21 3.44 8.45 -4.23
C PHE A 21 3.36 8.12 -2.73
N LEU A 22 2.91 6.92 -2.37
CA LEU A 22 2.83 6.47 -0.98
C LEU A 22 4.20 6.43 -0.30
N LEU A 23 5.24 6.02 -1.03
CA LEU A 23 6.62 6.05 -0.54
C LEU A 23 7.06 7.48 -0.22
N ALA A 24 6.78 8.44 -1.12
CA ALA A 24 7.12 9.84 -0.90
C ALA A 24 6.36 10.42 0.30
N ASP A 25 5.06 10.16 0.39
CA ASP A 25 4.19 10.57 1.48
C ASP A 25 4.69 10.03 2.83
N THR A 26 4.88 8.72 2.93
CA THR A 26 5.42 8.07 4.14
C THR A 26 6.79 8.63 4.53
N THR A 27 7.66 8.91 3.56
CA THR A 27 9.00 9.43 3.82
C THR A 27 8.95 10.86 4.37
N ILE A 28 8.04 11.70 3.86
CA ILE A 28 7.89 13.08 4.29
C ILE A 28 7.27 13.14 5.69
N GLU A 29 6.19 12.39 5.93
CA GLU A 29 5.49 12.41 7.21
C GLU A 29 6.30 11.82 8.36
N HIS A 30 7.06 10.74 8.09
CA HIS A 30 7.78 10.00 9.14
C HIS A 30 9.28 10.28 9.16
N ARG A 31 9.71 11.35 8.53
CA ARG A 31 11.13 11.73 8.38
C ARG A 31 11.93 11.65 9.69
N ASP A 32 11.35 12.11 10.79
CA ASP A 32 12.02 12.20 12.08
C ASP A 32 11.98 10.86 12.86
N LEU A 33 11.09 9.92 12.46
CA LEU A 33 10.89 8.62 13.08
C LEU A 33 11.69 7.49 12.39
N PHE A 34 12.13 7.69 11.16
CA PHE A 34 12.85 6.67 10.36
C PHE A 34 14.07 6.05 11.06
N PHE A 35 14.72 6.82 11.93
CA PHE A 35 15.90 6.38 12.67
C PHE A 35 15.61 5.93 14.10
N ARG A 36 14.36 6.07 14.56
CA ARG A 36 13.96 5.76 15.93
C ARG A 36 13.11 4.51 16.02
N GLU A 37 12.26 4.26 15.02
CA GLU A 37 11.27 3.19 15.06
C GLU A 37 11.33 2.30 13.81
N PHE A 38 11.72 1.05 14.01
CA PHE A 38 11.86 0.08 12.92
C PHE A 38 10.54 -0.16 12.15
N TRP A 39 9.39 -0.05 12.82
CA TRP A 39 8.07 -0.29 12.22
C TRP A 39 7.73 0.68 11.10
N VAL A 40 8.24 1.89 11.14
CA VAL A 40 8.04 2.93 10.11
C VAL A 40 8.70 2.54 8.78
N LEU A 41 9.73 1.68 8.82
CA LEU A 41 10.40 1.21 7.60
C LEU A 41 9.54 0.23 6.79
N ILE A 42 8.59 -0.48 7.41
CA ILE A 42 7.79 -1.51 6.73
C ILE A 42 6.98 -0.92 5.58
N PRO A 43 6.15 0.12 5.76
CA PRO A 43 5.42 0.75 4.66
C PRO A 43 6.34 1.28 3.56
N ALA A 44 7.49 1.88 3.93
CA ALA A 44 8.45 2.40 2.96
C ALA A 44 9.05 1.29 2.09
N LEU A 45 9.43 0.16 2.69
CA LEU A 45 9.93 -1.02 1.96
C LEU A 45 8.88 -1.58 1.00
N PHE A 46 7.62 -1.65 1.42
CA PHE A 46 6.52 -2.07 0.56
C PHE A 46 6.24 -1.06 -0.56
N GLY A 47 6.39 0.24 -0.30
CA GLY A 47 6.32 1.28 -1.32
C GLY A 47 7.37 1.07 -2.41
N ILE A 48 8.63 0.82 -2.02
CA ILE A 48 9.73 0.52 -2.97
C ILE A 48 9.46 -0.79 -3.71
N ALA A 49 9.13 -1.86 -3.00
CA ALA A 49 8.88 -3.17 -3.59
C ALA A 49 7.71 -3.11 -4.60
N GLY A 50 6.62 -2.43 -4.26
CA GLY A 50 5.45 -2.25 -5.13
C GLY A 50 5.78 -1.45 -6.39
N ALA A 51 6.51 -0.34 -6.24
CA ALA A 51 6.94 0.48 -7.37
C ALA A 51 7.85 -0.30 -8.34
N VAL A 52 8.87 -0.98 -7.82
CA VAL A 52 9.82 -1.76 -8.62
C VAL A 52 9.13 -2.96 -9.28
N ALA A 53 8.36 -3.75 -8.52
CA ALA A 53 7.65 -4.91 -9.03
C ALA A 53 6.61 -4.50 -10.10
N GLY A 54 5.88 -3.40 -9.88
CA GLY A 54 4.92 -2.86 -10.84
C GLY A 54 5.59 -2.37 -12.12
N ALA A 55 6.72 -1.67 -12.02
CA ALA A 55 7.51 -1.26 -13.18
C ALA A 55 8.00 -2.48 -13.97
N VAL A 56 8.58 -3.49 -13.30
CA VAL A 56 9.02 -4.73 -13.95
C VAL A 56 7.85 -5.45 -14.62
N ALA A 57 6.69 -5.56 -13.97
CA ALA A 57 5.49 -6.17 -14.54
C ALA A 57 5.01 -5.39 -15.79
N TYR A 58 5.03 -4.06 -15.76
CA TYR A 58 4.63 -3.21 -16.87
C TYR A 58 5.53 -3.40 -18.10
N PHE A 59 6.88 -3.42 -17.90
CA PHE A 59 7.82 -3.50 -19.01
C PHE A 59 7.97 -4.91 -19.56
N ARG A 60 8.09 -5.92 -18.72
CA ARG A 60 8.27 -7.31 -19.14
C ARG A 60 6.97 -7.95 -19.59
N TRP A 61 5.89 -7.72 -18.87
CA TRP A 61 4.56 -8.26 -19.13
C TRP A 61 4.55 -9.79 -19.33
N ASP A 62 5.40 -10.49 -18.58
CA ASP A 62 5.47 -11.94 -18.55
C ASP A 62 4.80 -12.50 -17.27
N GLU A 63 4.51 -13.80 -17.28
CA GLU A 63 3.82 -14.46 -16.17
C GLU A 63 4.59 -14.36 -14.85
N LYS A 64 5.92 -14.47 -14.90
CA LYS A 64 6.77 -14.43 -13.69
C LYS A 64 6.75 -13.04 -13.05
N ALA A 65 6.88 -11.99 -13.85
CA ALA A 65 6.83 -10.62 -13.37
C ALA A 65 5.45 -10.26 -12.79
N ILE A 66 4.38 -10.68 -13.45
CA ILE A 66 3.01 -10.46 -12.98
C ILE A 66 2.74 -11.25 -11.69
N ARG A 67 3.16 -12.51 -11.60
CA ARG A 67 3.02 -13.32 -10.39
C ARG A 67 3.77 -12.69 -9.21
N PHE A 68 5.01 -12.24 -9.42
CA PHE A 68 5.79 -11.56 -8.41
C PHE A 68 5.10 -10.26 -7.93
N PHE A 69 4.62 -9.45 -8.88
CA PHE A 69 3.87 -8.23 -8.55
C PHE A 69 2.62 -8.54 -7.74
N ASN A 70 1.83 -9.56 -8.12
CA ASN A 70 0.65 -9.97 -7.36
C ASN A 70 0.96 -10.39 -5.92
N ILE A 71 2.09 -11.09 -5.70
CA ILE A 71 2.53 -11.43 -4.34
C ILE A 71 2.79 -10.17 -3.52
N VAL A 72 3.48 -9.19 -4.10
CA VAL A 72 3.74 -7.90 -3.43
C VAL A 72 2.44 -7.16 -3.13
N LEU A 73 1.47 -7.14 -4.06
CA LEU A 73 0.16 -6.50 -3.88
C LEU A 73 -0.63 -7.14 -2.74
N ILE A 74 -0.69 -8.48 -2.70
CA ILE A 74 -1.39 -9.22 -1.63
C ILE A 74 -0.72 -8.95 -0.28
N ALA A 75 0.61 -9.00 -0.23
CA ALA A 75 1.35 -8.70 1.00
C ALA A 75 1.12 -7.24 1.46
N SER A 76 1.02 -6.28 0.53
CA SER A 76 0.68 -4.89 0.84
C SER A 76 -0.72 -4.76 1.45
N CYS A 77 -1.71 -5.55 0.99
CA CYS A 77 -3.04 -5.58 1.61
C CYS A 77 -2.98 -6.11 3.05
N VAL A 78 -2.16 -7.14 3.31
CA VAL A 78 -1.97 -7.70 4.68
C VAL A 78 -1.34 -6.66 5.60
N VAL A 79 -0.31 -5.96 5.12
CA VAL A 79 0.35 -4.87 5.89
C VAL A 79 -0.63 -3.74 6.17
N ALA A 80 -1.45 -3.36 5.19
CA ALA A 80 -2.49 -2.34 5.37
C ALA A 80 -3.52 -2.77 6.43
N ALA A 81 -3.99 -4.02 6.39
CA ALA A 81 -4.92 -4.57 7.38
C ALA A 81 -4.30 -4.59 8.80
N ALA A 82 -3.04 -4.99 8.92
CA ALA A 82 -2.32 -4.95 10.19
C ALA A 82 -2.18 -3.50 10.71
N GLY A 83 -1.85 -2.54 9.83
CA GLY A 83 -1.80 -1.12 10.17
C GLY A 83 -3.13 -0.61 10.73
N ILE A 84 -4.24 -0.94 10.09
CA ILE A 84 -5.59 -0.59 10.57
C ILE A 84 -5.86 -1.22 11.95
N TYR A 85 -5.53 -2.51 12.11
CA TYR A 85 -5.74 -3.23 13.37
C TYR A 85 -4.99 -2.58 14.54
N PHE A 86 -3.74 -2.18 14.34
CA PHE A 86 -2.95 -1.50 15.38
C PHE A 86 -3.51 -0.11 15.71
N HIS A 87 -4.03 0.63 14.73
CA HIS A 87 -4.64 1.93 14.98
C HIS A 87 -5.96 1.84 15.76
N ILE A 88 -6.76 0.79 15.53
CA ILE A 88 -8.02 0.58 16.26
C ILE A 88 -7.77 0.09 17.70
N GLY A 89 -6.72 -0.74 17.90
CA GLY A 89 -6.42 -1.32 19.21
C GLY A 89 -5.85 -0.33 20.25
N GLU A 90 -5.30 0.80 19.82
CA GLU A 90 -4.78 1.82 20.74
C GLU A 90 -5.87 2.62 21.47
N ASP A 91 -7.09 2.65 20.95
CA ASP A 91 -8.21 3.39 21.55
C ASP A 91 -8.83 2.66 22.77
N ASP A 92 -8.72 1.32 22.86
CA ASP A 92 -9.35 0.51 23.91
C ASP A 92 -8.59 0.47 25.24
N ASP A 93 -7.28 0.79 25.26
CA ASP A 93 -6.45 0.75 26.48
C ASP A 93 -6.47 2.06 27.30
N GLU A 94 -7.22 3.06 26.88
CA GLU A 94 -7.23 4.40 27.51
C GLU A 94 -8.01 4.46 28.82
N ASP A 95 -9.03 3.62 29.00
CA ASP A 95 -9.91 3.64 30.19
C ASP A 95 -9.26 3.11 31.47
N ALA A 96 -8.08 2.49 31.39
CA ALA A 96 -7.39 1.87 32.52
C ALA A 96 -6.31 2.75 33.20
N ARG A 97 -6.05 3.97 32.70
CA ARG A 97 -4.93 4.81 33.19
C ARG A 97 -5.36 5.95 34.12
N PRO A 98 -4.48 6.40 35.05
CA PRO A 98 -4.79 7.50 35.98
C PRO A 98 -5.03 8.83 35.24
N VAL A 99 -6.02 9.60 35.73
CA VAL A 99 -6.51 10.86 35.14
C VAL A 99 -5.42 11.90 34.84
N ALA A 100 -4.33 11.95 35.63
CA ALA A 100 -3.21 12.87 35.41
C ALA A 100 -2.41 12.54 34.12
N ALA A 101 -2.22 11.25 33.82
CA ALA A 101 -1.55 10.80 32.59
C ALA A 101 -2.43 11.02 31.33
N GLN A 102 -3.76 10.97 31.50
CA GLN A 102 -4.72 11.21 30.44
C GLN A 102 -4.72 12.68 29.96
N MET A 103 -4.44 13.65 30.84
CA MET A 103 -4.43 15.07 30.47
C MET A 103 -3.20 15.49 29.64
N GLU A 104 -2.03 14.89 29.87
CA GLU A 104 -0.84 15.16 29.06
C GLU A 104 -0.95 14.47 27.68
N GLN A 105 -1.41 13.24 27.64
CA GLN A 105 -1.66 12.54 26.38
C GLN A 105 -2.78 13.17 25.55
N LYS A 106 -3.82 13.75 26.18
CA LYS A 106 -4.90 14.41 25.43
C LYS A 106 -4.41 15.62 24.63
N LYS A 107 -3.40 16.34 25.12
CA LYS A 107 -2.75 17.43 24.38
C LYS A 107 -1.88 16.95 23.22
N GLU A 108 -1.25 15.78 23.35
CA GLU A 108 -0.50 15.16 22.26
C GLU A 108 -1.45 14.52 21.24
N LYS A 109 -2.52 13.82 21.69
CA LYS A 109 -3.54 13.22 20.83
C LYS A 109 -4.41 14.22 20.09
N GLU A 110 -4.64 15.43 20.59
CA GLU A 110 -5.29 16.50 19.80
C GLU A 110 -4.44 16.93 18.61
N LYS A 111 -3.12 16.83 18.67
CA LYS A 111 -2.20 16.97 17.53
C LYS A 111 -2.11 15.72 16.65
N GLU A 112 -2.46 14.56 17.19
CA GLU A 112 -2.39 13.26 16.52
C GLU A 112 -3.72 12.81 15.89
N LYS A 113 -4.84 13.43 16.34
CA LYS A 113 -6.19 13.14 15.82
C LYS A 113 -6.39 13.53 14.36
N ASP A 114 -5.46 14.29 13.79
CA ASP A 114 -5.38 14.61 12.36
C ASP A 114 -4.55 13.62 11.54
N LYS A 115 -4.04 12.52 12.14
CA LYS A 115 -3.40 11.46 11.36
C LYS A 115 -4.47 10.60 10.68
N PRO A 116 -4.66 10.73 9.36
CA PRO A 116 -5.76 10.09 8.69
C PRO A 116 -5.54 8.57 8.69
N ILE A 117 -6.54 7.82 9.15
CA ILE A 117 -6.74 6.37 8.87
C ILE A 117 -6.63 6.07 7.35
N LEU A 118 -6.55 7.10 6.54
CA LEU A 118 -6.44 7.06 5.09
C LEU A 118 -5.11 6.48 4.58
N ALA A 119 -4.01 6.56 5.34
CA ALA A 119 -2.72 6.07 4.86
C ALA A 119 -2.70 4.53 4.65
N PRO A 120 -3.09 3.67 5.62
CA PRO A 120 -3.22 2.23 5.38
C PRO A 120 -4.27 1.90 4.30
N LEU A 121 -5.37 2.65 4.25
CA LEU A 121 -6.42 2.47 3.25
C LEU A 121 -5.92 2.76 1.83
N SER A 122 -5.03 3.75 1.69
CA SER A 122 -4.41 4.10 0.40
C SER A 122 -3.51 2.97 -0.12
N PHE A 123 -2.76 2.28 0.75
CA PHE A 123 -1.99 1.09 0.37
C PHE A 123 -2.89 -0.03 -0.16
N ALA A 124 -4.00 -0.31 0.52
CA ALA A 124 -4.98 -1.29 0.07
C ALA A 124 -5.60 -0.89 -1.28
N GLY A 125 -5.98 0.38 -1.44
CA GLY A 125 -6.56 0.90 -2.68
C GLY A 125 -5.62 0.76 -3.87
N VAL A 126 -4.35 1.15 -3.73
CA VAL A 126 -3.32 1.02 -4.76
C VAL A 126 -3.07 -0.45 -5.11
N ALA A 127 -3.04 -1.35 -4.11
CA ALA A 127 -2.87 -2.77 -4.33
C ALA A 127 -4.06 -3.39 -5.08
N VAL A 128 -5.30 -3.02 -4.75
CA VAL A 128 -6.50 -3.48 -5.46
C VAL A 128 -6.50 -3.04 -6.92
N VAL A 129 -6.13 -1.79 -7.22
CA VAL A 129 -6.00 -1.30 -8.60
C VAL A 129 -4.99 -2.14 -9.39
N GLY A 130 -3.84 -2.47 -8.80
CA GLY A 130 -2.83 -3.33 -9.40
C GLY A 130 -3.35 -4.74 -9.67
N LEU A 131 -4.04 -5.35 -8.71
CA LEU A 131 -4.67 -6.67 -8.84
C LEU A 131 -5.71 -6.69 -9.97
N LEU A 132 -6.57 -5.68 -10.06
CA LEU A 132 -7.55 -5.58 -11.17
C LEU A 132 -6.86 -5.53 -12.53
N GLY A 133 -5.70 -4.84 -12.63
CA GLY A 133 -4.91 -4.79 -13.85
C GLY A 133 -4.31 -6.14 -14.25
N THR A 134 -3.96 -6.98 -13.29
CA THR A 134 -3.33 -8.28 -13.53
C THR A 134 -4.35 -9.41 -13.70
N LEU A 135 -5.46 -9.43 -12.94
CA LEU A 135 -6.50 -10.46 -13.02
C LEU A 135 -7.20 -10.49 -14.38
N ARG A 136 -7.46 -9.33 -14.97
CA ARG A 136 -8.05 -9.24 -16.33
C ARG A 136 -7.19 -9.86 -17.43
N LYS A 137 -5.88 -9.98 -17.22
CA LYS A 137 -5.02 -10.69 -18.15
C LYS A 137 -5.33 -12.18 -18.21
N TRP A 138 -5.62 -12.79 -17.04
CA TRP A 138 -5.97 -14.21 -16.96
C TRP A 138 -7.26 -14.53 -17.70
N GLU A 139 -8.28 -13.67 -17.64
CA GLU A 139 -9.53 -13.89 -18.36
C GLU A 139 -9.36 -13.83 -19.88
N ALA A 140 -8.48 -12.97 -20.38
CA ALA A 140 -8.21 -12.85 -21.82
C ALA A 140 -7.41 -14.04 -22.38
N GLU A 141 -6.57 -14.69 -21.56
CA GLU A 141 -5.80 -15.86 -21.97
C GLU A 141 -6.59 -17.18 -21.81
N VAL A 142 -7.56 -17.24 -20.92
CA VAL A 142 -8.38 -18.42 -20.64
C VAL A 142 -9.57 -18.56 -21.61
N ARG A 143 -9.94 -17.52 -22.32
CA ARG A 143 -10.93 -17.59 -23.41
C ARG A 143 -10.23 -17.62 -24.77
N PRO A 144 -9.87 -18.79 -25.32
CA PRO A 144 -9.56 -18.88 -26.73
C PRO A 144 -10.84 -18.42 -27.47
N THR A 145 -10.70 -17.43 -28.34
CA THR A 145 -11.76 -17.01 -29.25
C THR A 145 -12.30 -18.25 -29.94
N ALA A 146 -13.49 -18.70 -29.55
CA ALA A 146 -14.27 -19.66 -30.32
C ALA A 146 -14.59 -18.98 -31.65
N SER A 147 -13.78 -19.29 -32.67
CA SER A 147 -14.03 -19.00 -34.06
C SER A 147 -14.86 -20.11 -34.68
#